data_4c9ea70ed0f4a1097f0962fdfbc442b7
#
_entry.id   4c9ea70ed0f4a1097f0962fdfbc442b7
#
_cell.length_a   1.000
_cell.length_b   1.000
_cell.length_c   1.000
_cell.angle_alpha   90.00
_cell.angle_beta   90.00
_cell.angle_gamma   90.00
#
_symmetry.space_group_name_H-M   'P 1'
#
loop_
_entity.id
_entity.type
_entity.pdbx_description
1 polymer ?
#
loop_
_entity_poly.entity_id
_entity_poly.type
_entity_poly.pdbx_seq_one_letter_code
_entity_poly.pdbx_strand_id
1 'polypeptide(L)'
;GTEPYICGNVGSGTVREMADWVEYLTRSGAAPMSELRRSNGRDEPWQVKFFGIGNESWGCGGNMRAEYYADLARQYSTYCREHDGNQLYKIAGGANVDDYHWTETLMKTLGDLGCGCNPRHFFDAISLHYYTMPSTFEDKLSATDFDEDTYYATMSAAWRIEELLTRHGNIMDVYDPSKRIGLVLDEWGTWFEVEPGTNPGFLYQQNTMRDALVASVHFDSFHRHADRLVMANIAQTVNVLQAVLLTDGDTLIKTPTYHVFEMNRAHHDADSLAVAWIGEPVPTRQVGRTALPLVSGSASVKDGVALVSLSNLDLDEARTVR
;
A
#
# COMPACT_ATOMS: atom_id res chain seq x y z
N GLY A 1 -6.01 6.28 18.11
CA GLY A 1 -6.94 6.25 16.99
C GLY A 1 -6.22 5.93 15.70
N THR A 2 -6.98 5.69 14.63
CA THR A 2 -6.43 5.44 13.30
C THR A 2 -6.26 6.76 12.56
N GLU A 3 -5.14 6.94 11.86
CA GLU A 3 -4.92 8.08 10.97
C GLU A 3 -5.77 7.90 9.69
N PRO A 4 -6.58 8.90 9.29
CA PRO A 4 -7.33 8.82 8.05
C PRO A 4 -6.41 9.07 6.83
N TYR A 5 -6.60 8.26 5.78
CA TYR A 5 -6.08 8.50 4.45
C TYR A 5 -7.27 8.67 3.50
N ILE A 6 -7.46 9.88 3.00
CA ILE A 6 -8.58 10.28 2.16
C ILE A 6 -8.11 10.46 0.73
N CYS A 7 -8.75 9.81 -0.23
CA CYS A 7 -8.42 9.95 -1.66
C CYS A 7 -9.43 10.85 -2.37
N GLY A 8 -8.95 11.93 -2.97
CA GLY A 8 -9.75 12.84 -3.78
C GLY A 8 -10.01 12.31 -5.18
N ASN A 9 -11.14 12.64 -5.77
CA ASN A 9 -11.53 12.21 -7.10
C ASN A 9 -10.90 13.11 -8.19
N VAL A 10 -9.92 12.60 -8.93
CA VAL A 10 -9.30 13.26 -10.09
C VAL A 10 -9.97 12.84 -11.40
N GLY A 11 -10.62 11.67 -11.44
CA GLY A 11 -11.19 11.11 -12.66
C GLY A 11 -12.41 11.86 -13.19
N SER A 12 -13.36 12.18 -12.32
CA SER A 12 -14.63 12.85 -12.67
C SER A 12 -14.93 14.08 -11.84
N GLY A 13 -14.23 14.29 -10.73
CA GLY A 13 -14.34 15.50 -9.92
C GLY A 13 -13.60 16.70 -10.54
N THR A 14 -13.85 17.87 -10.03
CA THR A 14 -13.15 19.10 -10.40
C THR A 14 -12.11 19.48 -9.35
N VAL A 15 -11.11 20.28 -9.75
CA VAL A 15 -10.12 20.85 -8.83
C VAL A 15 -10.79 21.61 -7.69
N ARG A 16 -11.91 22.31 -7.99
CA ARG A 16 -12.66 23.06 -6.99
C ARG A 16 -13.33 22.15 -5.99
N GLU A 17 -14.00 21.09 -6.42
CA GLU A 17 -14.65 20.13 -5.51
C GLU A 17 -13.64 19.50 -4.55
N MET A 18 -12.45 19.14 -5.03
CA MET A 18 -11.41 18.61 -4.17
C MET A 18 -10.91 19.65 -3.16
N ALA A 19 -10.69 20.90 -3.60
CA ALA A 19 -10.28 21.99 -2.72
C ALA A 19 -11.35 22.30 -1.67
N ASP A 20 -12.63 22.35 -2.08
CA ASP A 20 -13.77 22.56 -1.21
C ASP A 20 -13.92 21.41 -0.20
N TRP A 21 -13.63 20.15 -0.60
CA TRP A 21 -13.65 19.02 0.32
C TRP A 21 -12.55 19.09 1.36
N VAL A 22 -11.33 19.45 0.98
CA VAL A 22 -10.23 19.67 1.93
C VAL A 22 -10.58 20.79 2.91
N GLU A 23 -11.17 21.92 2.43
CA GLU A 23 -11.65 22.99 3.29
C GLU A 23 -12.75 22.49 4.26
N TYR A 24 -13.71 21.71 3.78
CA TYR A 24 -14.76 21.11 4.60
C TYR A 24 -14.18 20.26 5.74
N LEU A 25 -13.19 19.44 5.42
CA LEU A 25 -12.59 18.53 6.39
C LEU A 25 -11.73 19.23 7.44
N THR A 26 -10.94 20.24 7.02
CA THR A 26 -9.80 20.68 7.83
C THR A 26 -9.86 22.13 8.33
N ARG A 27 -10.76 22.96 7.80
CA ARG A 27 -10.83 24.38 8.17
C ARG A 27 -11.67 24.64 9.41
N SER A 28 -11.10 25.36 10.40
CA SER A 28 -11.79 25.73 11.65
C SER A 28 -12.50 27.07 11.56
N GLY A 29 -11.92 28.05 10.83
CA GLY A 29 -12.44 29.40 10.71
C GLY A 29 -13.76 29.53 9.93
N ALA A 30 -14.31 30.73 9.84
CA ALA A 30 -15.50 31.03 9.05
C ALA A 30 -15.17 30.96 7.56
N ALA A 31 -15.78 30.02 6.83
CA ALA A 31 -15.64 29.84 5.39
C ALA A 31 -16.82 29.01 4.88
N PRO A 32 -17.16 29.05 3.58
CA PRO A 32 -18.31 28.36 3.04
C PRO A 32 -18.39 26.87 3.41
N MET A 33 -17.25 26.16 3.29
CA MET A 33 -17.23 24.71 3.56
C MET A 33 -17.19 24.38 5.05
N SER A 34 -16.59 25.21 5.90
CA SER A 34 -16.67 25.03 7.36
C SER A 34 -18.08 25.31 7.88
N GLU A 35 -18.79 26.29 7.30
CA GLU A 35 -20.21 26.53 7.65
C GLU A 35 -21.10 25.36 7.18
N LEU A 36 -20.86 24.80 6.01
CA LEU A 36 -21.55 23.59 5.54
C LEU A 36 -21.31 22.42 6.49
N ARG A 37 -20.06 22.18 6.94
CA ARG A 37 -19.77 21.13 7.94
C ARG A 37 -20.58 21.34 9.22
N ARG A 38 -20.63 22.58 9.73
CA ARG A 38 -21.40 22.91 10.93
C ARG A 38 -22.90 22.65 10.73
N SER A 39 -23.43 23.06 9.57
CA SER A 39 -24.85 22.79 9.24
C SER A 39 -25.16 21.29 9.14
N ASN A 40 -24.16 20.47 8.79
CA ASN A 40 -24.26 19.02 8.78
C ASN A 40 -24.04 18.38 10.19
N GLY A 41 -23.92 19.20 11.24
CA GLY A 41 -23.90 18.75 12.63
C GLY A 41 -22.52 18.54 13.23
N ARG A 42 -21.45 19.04 12.59
CA ARG A 42 -20.11 18.94 13.16
C ARG A 42 -19.40 20.30 13.20
N ASP A 43 -19.17 20.82 14.37
CA ASP A 43 -18.51 22.11 14.57
C ASP A 43 -16.99 22.04 14.29
N GLU A 44 -16.31 21.08 14.90
CA GLU A 44 -14.86 20.95 14.82
C GLU A 44 -14.39 20.25 13.55
N PRO A 45 -13.28 20.70 12.92
CA PRO A 45 -12.67 20.01 11.79
C PRO A 45 -12.08 18.65 12.23
N TRP A 46 -11.78 17.81 11.23
CA TRP A 46 -10.95 16.63 11.44
C TRP A 46 -9.48 16.98 11.26
N GLN A 47 -8.63 16.23 11.93
CA GLN A 47 -7.21 16.19 11.58
C GLN A 47 -7.04 15.16 10.47
N VAL A 48 -6.72 15.62 9.26
CA VAL A 48 -6.46 14.76 8.10
C VAL A 48 -5.01 14.98 7.70
N LYS A 49 -4.17 13.98 7.95
CA LYS A 49 -2.76 14.03 7.57
C LYS A 49 -2.54 13.54 6.14
N PHE A 50 -3.06 12.37 5.80
CA PHE A 50 -2.80 11.73 4.52
C PHE A 50 -3.92 12.03 3.51
N PHE A 51 -3.53 12.59 2.35
CA PHE A 51 -4.49 12.95 1.31
C PHE A 51 -3.99 12.50 -0.07
N GLY A 52 -4.72 11.57 -0.70
CA GLY A 52 -4.45 11.07 -2.04
C GLY A 52 -5.01 11.99 -3.13
N ILE A 53 -4.18 12.29 -4.12
CA ILE A 53 -4.56 13.04 -5.31
C ILE A 53 -4.96 12.03 -6.41
N GLY A 54 -6.18 11.52 -6.34
CA GLY A 54 -6.68 10.46 -7.20
C GLY A 54 -6.34 9.05 -6.70
N ASN A 55 -6.92 8.06 -7.34
CA ASN A 55 -6.70 6.63 -7.13
C ASN A 55 -6.84 5.90 -8.45
N GLU A 56 -5.93 4.96 -8.77
CA GLU A 56 -5.95 4.12 -9.96
C GLU A 56 -6.26 4.89 -11.26
N SER A 57 -5.66 6.07 -11.40
CA SER A 57 -5.96 6.97 -12.53
C SER A 57 -5.59 6.39 -13.90
N TRP A 58 -4.73 5.37 -13.93
CA TRP A 58 -4.41 4.55 -15.11
C TRP A 58 -5.56 3.60 -15.52
N GLY A 59 -6.46 3.28 -14.61
CA GLY A 59 -7.58 2.35 -14.78
C GLY A 59 -8.92 2.99 -14.43
N CYS A 60 -9.64 2.42 -13.46
CA CYS A 60 -10.99 2.85 -13.06
C CYS A 60 -11.06 4.30 -12.57
N GLY A 61 -9.96 4.86 -12.13
CA GLY A 61 -9.85 6.28 -11.72
C GLY A 61 -9.70 7.27 -12.87
N GLY A 62 -9.87 6.86 -14.14
CA GLY A 62 -9.91 7.82 -15.25
C GLY A 62 -9.31 7.38 -16.58
N ASN A 63 -8.73 6.17 -16.68
CA ASN A 63 -8.07 5.66 -17.90
C ASN A 63 -7.04 6.64 -18.49
N MET A 64 -6.23 7.24 -17.64
CA MET A 64 -5.29 8.29 -18.02
C MET A 64 -3.94 7.70 -18.43
N ARG A 65 -3.23 8.43 -19.29
CA ARG A 65 -1.79 8.21 -19.49
C ARG A 65 -1.02 8.89 -18.35
N ALA A 66 0.18 8.40 -18.06
CA ALA A 66 1.02 8.89 -16.97
C ALA A 66 1.27 10.42 -17.06
N GLU A 67 1.58 10.91 -18.25
CA GLU A 67 1.87 12.35 -18.48
C GLU A 67 0.64 13.23 -18.20
N TYR A 68 -0.53 12.78 -18.65
CA TYR A 68 -1.77 13.53 -18.44
C TYR A 68 -2.14 13.56 -16.95
N TYR A 69 -2.05 12.40 -16.29
CA TYR A 69 -2.28 12.34 -14.85
C TYR A 69 -1.28 13.22 -14.08
N ALA A 70 0.00 13.17 -14.43
CA ALA A 70 1.03 13.96 -13.76
C ALA A 70 0.73 15.47 -13.82
N ASP A 71 0.28 16.00 -14.96
CA ASP A 71 -0.12 17.40 -15.09
C ASP A 71 -1.38 17.74 -14.29
N LEU A 72 -2.40 16.87 -14.35
CA LEU A 72 -3.60 17.03 -13.54
C LEU A 72 -3.29 17.00 -12.05
N ALA A 73 -2.52 16.01 -11.59
CA ALA A 73 -2.18 15.84 -10.20
C ALA A 73 -1.44 17.08 -9.64
N ARG A 74 -0.54 17.68 -10.41
CA ARG A 74 0.11 18.97 -10.05
C ARG A 74 -0.93 20.08 -9.86
N GLN A 75 -1.89 20.18 -10.78
CA GLN A 75 -2.96 21.18 -10.70
C GLN A 75 -3.82 20.97 -9.46
N TYR A 76 -4.30 19.74 -9.22
CA TYR A 76 -5.11 19.42 -8.05
C TYR A 76 -4.35 19.67 -6.75
N SER A 77 -3.10 19.18 -6.64
CA SER A 77 -2.27 19.40 -5.47
C SER A 77 -2.03 20.88 -5.16
N THR A 78 -1.92 21.74 -6.18
CA THR A 78 -1.76 23.19 -6.00
C THR A 78 -2.94 23.81 -5.24
N TYR A 79 -4.15 23.31 -5.45
CA TYR A 79 -5.36 23.85 -4.83
C TYR A 79 -5.79 23.08 -3.56
N CYS A 80 -5.25 21.90 -3.31
CA CYS A 80 -5.37 21.23 -2.01
C CYS A 80 -4.48 21.93 -0.99
N ARG A 81 -5.02 22.96 -0.33
CA ARG A 81 -4.29 23.83 0.58
C ARG A 81 -4.42 23.34 2.02
N GLU A 82 -3.39 23.59 2.78
CA GLU A 82 -3.42 23.42 4.23
C GLU A 82 -4.25 24.54 4.88
N HIS A 83 -5.04 24.16 5.88
CA HIS A 83 -5.87 25.07 6.64
C HIS A 83 -5.58 24.95 8.13
N ASP A 84 -5.47 26.09 8.80
CA ASP A 84 -5.45 26.23 10.27
C ASP A 84 -4.43 25.30 10.98
N GLY A 85 -3.27 25.10 10.36
CA GLY A 85 -2.19 24.26 10.89
C GLY A 85 -2.36 22.76 10.64
N ASN A 86 -3.42 22.32 9.95
CA ASN A 86 -3.54 20.95 9.46
C ASN A 86 -2.62 20.76 8.26
N GLN A 87 -1.48 20.11 8.46
CA GLN A 87 -0.54 19.77 7.39
C GLN A 87 -1.03 18.54 6.63
N LEU A 88 -0.99 18.63 5.29
CA LEU A 88 -1.33 17.54 4.40
C LEU A 88 -0.07 16.84 3.89
N TYR A 89 0.03 15.54 4.13
CA TYR A 89 0.96 14.65 3.45
C TYR A 89 0.27 14.15 2.17
N LYS A 90 0.65 14.74 1.03
CA LYS A 90 -0.02 14.52 -0.26
C LYS A 90 0.60 13.35 -0.99
N ILE A 91 -0.24 12.42 -1.43
CA ILE A 91 0.16 11.19 -2.11
C ILE A 91 -0.40 11.21 -3.53
N ALA A 92 0.48 11.19 -4.53
CA ALA A 92 0.05 11.07 -5.93
C ALA A 92 -0.35 9.62 -6.24
N GLY A 93 -1.40 9.42 -7.02
CA GLY A 93 -1.80 8.10 -7.52
C GLY A 93 -0.71 7.50 -8.40
N GLY A 94 -0.08 6.47 -7.91
CA GLY A 94 1.09 5.86 -8.52
C GLY A 94 0.77 4.69 -9.44
N ALA A 95 1.77 3.85 -9.67
CA ALA A 95 1.77 2.79 -10.66
C ALA A 95 0.92 1.59 -10.26
N ASN A 96 0.46 0.85 -11.28
CA ASN A 96 -0.01 -0.52 -11.12
C ASN A 96 1.15 -1.49 -11.36
N VAL A 97 1.44 -2.35 -10.38
CA VAL A 97 2.45 -3.42 -10.46
C VAL A 97 3.79 -2.90 -11.01
N ASP A 98 4.17 -3.28 -12.20
CA ASP A 98 5.46 -2.98 -12.85
C ASP A 98 5.36 -1.90 -13.94
N ASP A 99 4.37 -1.02 -13.86
CA ASP A 99 4.36 0.17 -14.72
C ASP A 99 5.42 1.18 -14.25
N TYR A 100 6.67 0.83 -14.51
CA TYR A 100 7.83 1.68 -14.18
C TYR A 100 7.83 2.99 -14.94
N HIS A 101 7.20 3.05 -16.13
CA HIS A 101 7.03 4.28 -16.89
C HIS A 101 6.16 5.30 -16.14
N TRP A 102 5.09 4.83 -15.48
CA TRP A 102 4.24 5.69 -14.66
C TRP A 102 5.04 6.34 -13.52
N THR A 103 5.79 5.54 -12.77
CA THR A 103 6.64 6.04 -11.68
C THR A 103 7.70 7.02 -12.18
N GLU A 104 8.40 6.69 -13.28
CA GLU A 104 9.41 7.58 -13.85
C GLU A 104 8.81 8.91 -14.32
N THR A 105 7.64 8.87 -14.97
CA THR A 105 6.96 10.07 -15.46
C THR A 105 6.54 10.99 -14.31
N LEU A 106 5.98 10.43 -13.23
CA LEU A 106 5.68 11.21 -12.03
C LEU A 106 6.93 11.86 -11.45
N MET A 107 8.00 11.08 -11.24
CA MET A 107 9.23 11.59 -10.66
C MET A 107 9.89 12.69 -11.52
N LYS A 108 9.89 12.55 -12.84
CA LYS A 108 10.34 13.61 -13.77
C LYS A 108 9.52 14.89 -13.61
N THR A 109 8.21 14.76 -13.57
CA THR A 109 7.27 15.88 -13.48
C THR A 109 7.40 16.63 -12.16
N LEU A 110 7.71 15.90 -11.06
CA LEU A 110 7.95 16.51 -9.75
C LEU A 110 9.30 17.24 -9.68
N GLY A 111 10.31 16.77 -10.41
CA GLY A 111 11.64 17.38 -10.51
C GLY A 111 11.72 18.57 -11.45
N ASP A 112 10.84 18.65 -12.45
CA ASP A 112 10.85 19.72 -13.44
C ASP A 112 10.14 20.99 -12.92
N LEU A 113 10.92 21.81 -12.23
CA LEU A 113 10.49 23.07 -11.64
C LEU A 113 10.63 24.27 -12.63
N GLY A 114 10.43 24.06 -13.91
CA GLY A 114 10.60 24.92 -15.07
C GLY A 114 10.38 26.43 -14.98
N CYS A 115 10.06 26.99 -13.81
CA CYS A 115 9.83 28.44 -13.65
C CYS A 115 10.74 29.14 -12.64
N GLY A 116 11.70 28.48 -12.02
CA GLY A 116 12.52 29.08 -10.96
C GLY A 116 11.72 29.59 -9.75
N CYS A 117 10.43 29.35 -9.73
CA CYS A 117 9.54 29.70 -8.64
C CYS A 117 9.64 28.62 -7.59
N ASN A 118 9.92 29.00 -6.37
CA ASN A 118 10.01 28.22 -5.14
C ASN A 118 9.62 26.73 -5.31
N PRO A 119 10.51 25.76 -5.00
CA PRO A 119 10.22 24.35 -5.12
C PRO A 119 9.09 23.95 -4.16
N ARG A 120 7.87 24.18 -4.58
CA ARG A 120 6.71 23.62 -3.88
C ARG A 120 6.72 22.13 -4.18
N HIS A 121 6.87 21.35 -3.16
CA HIS A 121 6.69 19.92 -3.25
C HIS A 121 5.21 19.68 -3.55
N PHE A 122 4.89 19.25 -4.78
CA PHE A 122 3.51 18.92 -5.13
C PHE A 122 3.02 17.72 -4.36
N PHE A 123 3.94 16.78 -4.08
CA PHE A 123 3.66 15.53 -3.39
C PHE A 123 4.75 15.20 -2.39
N ASP A 124 4.36 14.54 -1.31
CA ASP A 124 5.24 13.96 -0.30
C ASP A 124 5.51 12.48 -0.57
N ALA A 125 4.62 11.83 -1.34
CA ALA A 125 4.77 10.44 -1.75
C ALA A 125 4.08 10.15 -3.08
N ILE A 126 4.42 8.99 -3.66
CA ILE A 126 3.68 8.36 -4.77
C ILE A 126 3.19 6.99 -4.32
N SER A 127 2.03 6.57 -4.80
CA SER A 127 1.48 5.27 -4.43
C SER A 127 1.93 4.14 -5.37
N LEU A 128 1.65 2.90 -4.96
CA LEU A 128 1.86 1.68 -5.73
C LEU A 128 0.76 0.69 -5.35
N HIS A 129 0.19 -0.01 -6.33
CA HIS A 129 -0.75 -1.09 -6.10
C HIS A 129 -0.16 -2.43 -6.52
N TYR A 130 -0.31 -3.43 -5.68
CA TYR A 130 0.08 -4.80 -5.99
C TYR A 130 -0.82 -5.83 -5.32
N TYR A 131 -1.58 -6.56 -6.13
CA TYR A 131 -2.35 -7.73 -5.67
C TYR A 131 -1.63 -9.02 -6.00
N THR A 132 -1.52 -9.90 -5.01
CA THR A 132 -0.94 -11.24 -5.15
C THR A 132 -2.00 -12.20 -5.66
N MET A 133 -1.73 -12.80 -6.81
CA MET A 133 -2.58 -13.81 -7.45
C MET A 133 -1.72 -14.99 -7.88
N PRO A 134 -2.22 -16.25 -7.76
CA PRO A 134 -1.46 -17.43 -8.18
C PRO A 134 -1.38 -17.59 -9.70
N SER A 135 -2.26 -16.92 -10.46
CA SER A 135 -2.36 -16.98 -11.90
C SER A 135 -2.60 -15.60 -12.50
N THR A 136 -3.61 -15.42 -13.37
CA THR A 136 -3.89 -14.16 -14.06
C THR A 136 -5.06 -13.41 -13.41
N PHE A 137 -5.28 -12.17 -13.82
CA PHE A 137 -6.43 -11.38 -13.36
C PHE A 137 -7.77 -11.98 -13.82
N GLU A 138 -7.79 -12.65 -14.98
CA GLU A 138 -8.97 -13.30 -15.54
C GLU A 138 -9.27 -14.67 -14.90
N ASP A 139 -8.24 -15.31 -14.31
CA ASP A 139 -8.33 -16.61 -13.63
C ASP A 139 -7.51 -16.57 -12.33
N LYS A 140 -8.12 -16.10 -11.28
CA LYS A 140 -7.45 -15.87 -9.97
C LYS A 140 -7.36 -17.12 -9.12
N LEU A 141 -8.05 -18.18 -9.50
CA LEU A 141 -8.19 -19.43 -8.78
C LEU A 141 -8.87 -19.29 -7.40
N SER A 142 -9.23 -20.42 -6.81
CA SER A 142 -9.98 -20.48 -5.55
C SER A 142 -9.16 -19.99 -4.35
N ALA A 143 -9.85 -19.35 -3.42
CA ALA A 143 -9.28 -18.98 -2.11
C ALA A 143 -9.04 -20.20 -1.22
N THR A 144 -9.84 -21.26 -1.35
CA THR A 144 -9.85 -22.42 -0.42
C THR A 144 -9.53 -23.75 -1.07
N ASP A 145 -9.88 -23.94 -2.35
CA ASP A 145 -9.60 -25.15 -3.12
C ASP A 145 -8.33 -24.96 -3.95
N PHE A 146 -7.19 -25.31 -3.37
CA PHE A 146 -5.87 -25.17 -4.00
C PHE A 146 -4.93 -26.32 -3.59
N ASP A 147 -4.07 -26.70 -4.51
CA ASP A 147 -3.02 -27.70 -4.31
C ASP A 147 -1.67 -27.05 -3.93
N GLU A 148 -0.66 -27.89 -3.78
CA GLU A 148 0.71 -27.48 -3.46
C GLU A 148 1.30 -26.54 -4.54
N ASP A 149 1.06 -26.84 -5.82
CA ASP A 149 1.59 -26.01 -6.92
C ASP A 149 0.97 -24.61 -6.90
N THR A 150 -0.32 -24.51 -6.66
CA THR A 150 -1.05 -23.24 -6.50
C THR A 150 -0.59 -22.48 -5.26
N TYR A 151 -0.31 -23.18 -4.15
CA TYR A 151 0.28 -22.57 -2.97
C TYR A 151 1.63 -21.91 -3.29
N TYR A 152 2.56 -22.67 -3.90
CA TYR A 152 3.88 -22.12 -4.21
C TYR A 152 3.83 -21.05 -5.32
N ALA A 153 2.91 -21.14 -6.27
CA ALA A 153 2.64 -20.07 -7.23
C ALA A 153 2.23 -18.77 -6.51
N THR A 154 1.34 -18.89 -5.50
CA THR A 154 0.94 -17.75 -4.66
C THR A 154 2.13 -17.16 -3.89
N MET A 155 2.97 -18.00 -3.27
CA MET A 155 4.15 -17.54 -2.53
C MET A 155 5.19 -16.89 -3.45
N SER A 156 5.37 -17.42 -4.66
CA SER A 156 6.25 -16.81 -5.68
C SER A 156 5.72 -15.45 -6.14
N ALA A 157 4.41 -15.33 -6.33
CA ALA A 157 3.78 -14.03 -6.60
C ALA A 157 3.96 -13.07 -5.41
N ALA A 158 3.75 -13.52 -4.17
CA ALA A 158 4.00 -12.69 -3.00
C ALA A 158 5.45 -12.19 -2.92
N TRP A 159 6.43 -13.05 -3.24
CA TRP A 159 7.85 -12.68 -3.25
C TRP A 159 8.20 -11.63 -4.29
N ARG A 160 7.41 -11.48 -5.36
CA ARG A 160 7.60 -10.45 -6.39
C ARG A 160 7.56 -9.02 -5.84
N ILE A 161 6.94 -8.80 -4.68
CA ILE A 161 6.92 -7.47 -4.05
C ILE A 161 8.32 -6.91 -3.80
N GLU A 162 9.29 -7.76 -3.51
CA GLU A 162 10.69 -7.38 -3.29
C GLU A 162 11.30 -6.74 -4.55
N GLU A 163 11.04 -7.35 -5.73
CA GLU A 163 11.48 -6.79 -7.02
C GLU A 163 10.77 -5.45 -7.28
N LEU A 164 9.46 -5.38 -7.06
CA LEU A 164 8.67 -4.18 -7.33
C LEU A 164 9.14 -3.00 -6.49
N LEU A 165 9.27 -3.18 -5.18
CA LEU A 165 9.77 -2.14 -4.28
C LEU A 165 11.19 -1.69 -4.64
N THR A 166 12.07 -2.64 -4.95
CA THR A 166 13.45 -2.35 -5.38
C THR A 166 13.46 -1.52 -6.66
N ARG A 167 12.72 -1.92 -7.69
CA ARG A 167 12.77 -1.27 -9.00
C ARG A 167 12.10 0.09 -9.01
N HIS A 168 10.92 0.24 -8.38
CA HIS A 168 10.30 1.55 -8.20
C HIS A 168 11.17 2.47 -7.35
N GLY A 169 11.73 1.95 -6.24
CA GLY A 169 12.66 2.70 -5.39
C GLY A 169 13.89 3.18 -6.15
N ASN A 170 14.51 2.33 -6.97
CA ASN A 170 15.68 2.71 -7.78
C ASN A 170 15.34 3.81 -8.80
N ILE A 171 14.17 3.77 -9.43
CA ILE A 171 13.71 4.86 -10.31
C ILE A 171 13.54 6.15 -9.50
N MET A 172 12.91 6.08 -8.33
CA MET A 172 12.74 7.24 -7.47
C MET A 172 14.08 7.82 -7.02
N ASP A 173 15.08 6.99 -6.71
CA ASP A 173 16.43 7.40 -6.28
C ASP A 173 17.18 8.19 -7.36
N VAL A 174 16.89 7.97 -8.64
CA VAL A 174 17.48 8.74 -9.76
C VAL A 174 17.03 10.22 -9.68
N TYR A 175 15.78 10.48 -9.32
CA TYR A 175 15.20 11.83 -9.30
C TYR A 175 15.18 12.47 -7.91
N ASP A 176 15.20 11.66 -6.86
CA ASP A 176 15.16 12.07 -5.46
C ASP A 176 16.14 11.22 -4.62
N PRO A 177 17.45 11.40 -4.78
CA PRO A 177 18.46 10.61 -4.06
C PRO A 177 18.46 10.86 -2.54
N SER A 178 17.84 11.95 -2.11
CA SER A 178 17.67 12.25 -0.67
C SER A 178 16.49 11.51 -0.02
N LYS A 179 15.74 10.72 -0.81
CA LYS A 179 14.58 9.94 -0.37
C LYS A 179 13.51 10.76 0.35
N ARG A 180 13.32 11.99 -0.10
CA ARG A 180 12.33 12.91 0.47
C ARG A 180 10.89 12.51 0.08
N ILE A 181 10.71 11.99 -1.15
CA ILE A 181 9.42 11.50 -1.64
C ILE A 181 9.27 10.05 -1.23
N GLY A 182 8.27 9.76 -0.38
CA GLY A 182 7.97 8.41 0.06
C GLY A 182 7.33 7.54 -1.03
N LEU A 183 7.47 6.24 -0.90
CA LEU A 183 6.65 5.26 -1.60
C LEU A 183 5.54 4.79 -0.65
N VAL A 184 4.32 4.68 -1.14
CA VAL A 184 3.16 4.21 -0.39
C VAL A 184 2.53 3.03 -1.13
N LEU A 185 2.57 1.83 -0.56
CA LEU A 185 1.86 0.69 -1.11
C LEU A 185 0.43 0.69 -0.55
N ASP A 186 -0.43 1.54 -1.10
CA ASP A 186 -1.74 1.83 -0.53
C ASP A 186 -2.83 0.82 -0.89
N GLU A 187 -2.54 -0.10 -1.83
CA GLU A 187 -3.35 -1.30 -2.04
C GLU A 187 -2.46 -2.53 -2.24
N TRP A 188 -2.58 -3.50 -1.33
CA TRP A 188 -1.92 -4.79 -1.45
C TRP A 188 -2.73 -5.90 -0.76
N GLY A 189 -2.45 -7.12 -1.11
CA GLY A 189 -3.08 -8.30 -0.53
C GLY A 189 -3.29 -9.39 -1.58
N THR A 190 -3.93 -10.50 -1.18
CA THR A 190 -4.35 -11.56 -2.08
C THR A 190 -5.65 -11.19 -2.78
N TRP A 191 -5.77 -11.57 -4.05
CA TRP A 191 -7.02 -11.46 -4.79
C TRP A 191 -7.30 -12.77 -5.49
N PHE A 192 -8.25 -13.52 -4.95
CA PHE A 192 -8.72 -14.80 -5.47
C PHE A 192 -10.11 -14.66 -6.08
N GLU A 193 -10.65 -15.73 -6.65
CA GLU A 193 -12.05 -15.78 -7.04
C GLU A 193 -12.94 -15.60 -5.80
N VAL A 194 -14.09 -14.94 -5.98
CA VAL A 194 -15.06 -14.75 -4.88
C VAL A 194 -15.63 -16.09 -4.44
N GLU A 195 -15.98 -16.19 -3.17
CA GLU A 195 -16.59 -17.41 -2.64
C GLU A 195 -17.89 -17.74 -3.37
N PRO A 196 -18.10 -19.00 -3.80
CA PRO A 196 -19.29 -19.43 -4.47
C PRO A 196 -20.57 -19.09 -3.68
N GLY A 197 -21.57 -18.56 -4.38
CA GLY A 197 -22.85 -18.17 -3.78
C GLY A 197 -22.88 -16.79 -3.16
N THR A 198 -21.76 -16.06 -3.15
CA THR A 198 -21.72 -14.65 -2.72
C THR A 198 -21.91 -13.69 -3.90
N ASN A 199 -22.20 -12.42 -3.59
CA ASN A 199 -22.27 -11.40 -4.64
C ASN A 199 -20.86 -11.07 -5.12
N PRO A 200 -20.53 -11.31 -6.42
CA PRO A 200 -19.17 -11.09 -6.94
C PRO A 200 -18.70 -9.64 -6.84
N GLY A 201 -19.60 -8.66 -6.82
CA GLY A 201 -19.25 -7.25 -6.67
C GLY A 201 -18.76 -6.88 -5.26
N PHE A 202 -18.95 -7.75 -4.28
CA PHE A 202 -18.45 -7.51 -2.90
C PHE A 202 -17.05 -8.08 -2.66
N LEU A 203 -16.49 -8.83 -3.63
CA LEU A 203 -15.13 -9.35 -3.59
C LEU A 203 -14.80 -10.14 -2.31
N TYR A 204 -15.80 -10.86 -1.78
CA TYR A 204 -15.58 -11.69 -0.60
C TYR A 204 -14.84 -12.98 -0.98
N GLN A 205 -13.74 -13.25 -0.30
CA GLN A 205 -12.98 -14.49 -0.37
C GLN A 205 -12.65 -14.99 1.03
N GLN A 206 -12.60 -16.31 1.22
CA GLN A 206 -12.23 -16.92 2.49
C GLN A 206 -10.73 -16.77 2.75
N ASN A 207 -10.38 -16.23 3.93
CA ASN A 207 -8.99 -16.08 4.36
C ASN A 207 -8.44 -17.41 4.92
N THR A 208 -7.23 -17.80 4.52
CA THR A 208 -6.55 -19.02 4.94
C THR A 208 -5.15 -18.73 5.48
N MET A 209 -4.41 -19.78 5.92
CA MET A 209 -3.00 -19.65 6.30
C MET A 209 -2.12 -19.21 5.11
N ARG A 210 -2.51 -19.51 3.87
CA ARG A 210 -1.83 -19.02 2.68
C ARG A 210 -1.82 -17.49 2.62
N ASP A 211 -2.95 -16.85 2.95
CA ASP A 211 -3.06 -15.38 3.02
C ASP A 211 -2.16 -14.81 4.13
N ALA A 212 -2.12 -15.45 5.28
CA ALA A 212 -1.25 -15.06 6.38
C ALA A 212 0.24 -15.10 5.98
N LEU A 213 0.67 -16.14 5.25
CA LEU A 213 2.04 -16.24 4.78
C LEU A 213 2.37 -15.21 3.70
N VAL A 214 1.43 -14.89 2.80
CA VAL A 214 1.56 -13.75 1.88
C VAL A 214 1.79 -12.46 2.65
N ALA A 215 0.96 -12.17 3.64
CA ALA A 215 1.12 -10.97 4.46
C ALA A 215 2.47 -10.95 5.20
N SER A 216 2.92 -12.10 5.73
CA SER A 216 4.20 -12.21 6.43
C SER A 216 5.39 -11.91 5.52
N VAL A 217 5.41 -12.49 4.31
CA VAL A 217 6.44 -12.20 3.28
C VAL A 217 6.44 -10.73 2.89
N HIS A 218 5.25 -10.13 2.73
CA HIS A 218 5.13 -8.72 2.41
C HIS A 218 5.68 -7.84 3.54
N PHE A 219 5.34 -8.11 4.82
CA PHE A 219 5.91 -7.37 5.95
C PHE A 219 7.43 -7.46 6.01
N ASP A 220 8.01 -8.63 5.77
CA ASP A 220 9.47 -8.78 5.71
C ASP A 220 10.08 -7.88 4.63
N SER A 221 9.44 -7.78 3.45
CA SER A 221 9.87 -6.88 2.39
C SER A 221 9.66 -5.40 2.75
N PHE A 222 8.53 -5.05 3.37
CA PHE A 222 8.26 -3.68 3.80
C PHE A 222 9.31 -3.18 4.79
N HIS A 223 9.69 -4.01 5.74
CA HIS A 223 10.73 -3.65 6.72
C HIS A 223 12.10 -3.45 6.07
N ARG A 224 12.45 -4.24 5.03
CA ARG A 224 13.70 -4.07 4.28
C ARG A 224 13.76 -2.80 3.45
N HIS A 225 12.60 -2.30 3.01
CA HIS A 225 12.46 -1.09 2.18
C HIS A 225 11.96 0.14 2.96
N ALA A 226 12.06 0.11 4.31
CA ALA A 226 11.57 1.18 5.18
C ALA A 226 12.27 2.54 4.98
N ASP A 227 13.38 2.57 4.25
CA ASP A 227 14.08 3.80 3.86
C ASP A 227 13.34 4.61 2.76
N ARG A 228 12.43 3.98 2.04
CA ARG A 228 11.61 4.60 1.00
C ARG A 228 10.11 4.31 1.19
N LEU A 229 9.74 3.09 1.61
CA LEU A 229 8.36 2.70 1.85
C LEU A 229 7.89 3.24 3.21
N VAL A 230 6.99 4.23 3.19
CA VAL A 230 6.53 4.94 4.39
C VAL A 230 5.16 4.48 4.88
N MET A 231 4.41 3.76 4.05
CA MET A 231 3.07 3.26 4.38
C MET A 231 2.72 2.04 3.52
N ALA A 232 1.98 1.10 4.09
CA ALA A 232 1.42 -0.04 3.35
C ALA A 232 0.02 -0.37 3.89
N ASN A 233 -1.01 -0.27 3.04
CA ASN A 233 -2.41 -0.45 3.41
C ASN A 233 -2.98 -1.69 2.74
N ILE A 234 -3.38 -2.67 3.55
CA ILE A 234 -3.96 -3.91 3.02
C ILE A 234 -5.37 -3.66 2.45
N ALA A 235 -5.71 -4.34 1.41
CA ALA A 235 -7.04 -4.38 0.84
C ALA A 235 -7.73 -5.72 1.20
N GLN A 236 -8.69 -5.74 2.16
CA GLN A 236 -9.13 -4.60 2.94
C GLN A 236 -9.27 -4.99 4.42
N THR A 237 -9.70 -4.07 5.26
CA THR A 237 -9.79 -4.34 6.70
C THR A 237 -10.89 -5.33 7.05
N VAL A 238 -12.09 -5.22 6.43
CA VAL A 238 -13.30 -5.97 6.81
C VAL A 238 -13.99 -6.56 5.58
N ASN A 239 -14.27 -7.85 5.60
CA ASN A 239 -15.14 -8.60 4.69
C ASN A 239 -14.80 -8.60 3.20
N VAL A 240 -13.73 -7.96 2.76
CA VAL A 240 -13.39 -7.78 1.34
C VAL A 240 -11.96 -8.24 1.08
N LEU A 241 -11.72 -8.99 0.01
CA LEU A 241 -10.40 -9.47 -0.41
C LEU A 241 -9.65 -10.16 0.75
N GLN A 242 -8.40 -9.82 0.99
CA GLN A 242 -7.62 -10.34 2.13
C GLN A 242 -8.04 -9.64 3.42
N ALA A 243 -9.27 -9.86 3.87
CA ALA A 243 -9.82 -9.20 5.04
C ALA A 243 -9.03 -9.53 6.32
N VAL A 244 -8.72 -8.49 7.09
CA VAL A 244 -8.10 -8.64 8.42
C VAL A 244 -9.14 -9.14 9.43
N LEU A 245 -10.38 -8.68 9.28
CA LEU A 245 -11.52 -9.05 10.13
C LEU A 245 -12.69 -9.52 9.27
N LEU A 246 -13.43 -10.49 9.75
CA LEU A 246 -14.73 -10.86 9.19
C LEU A 246 -15.83 -10.53 10.20
N THR A 247 -16.94 -10.01 9.71
CA THR A 247 -18.11 -9.68 10.53
C THR A 247 -19.38 -10.21 9.89
N ASP A 248 -20.27 -10.74 10.73
CA ASP A 248 -21.64 -11.12 10.36
C ASP A 248 -22.56 -10.84 11.56
N GLY A 249 -23.43 -9.86 11.45
CA GLY A 249 -24.23 -9.36 12.57
C GLY A 249 -23.35 -8.96 13.77
N ASP A 250 -23.57 -9.58 14.91
CA ASP A 250 -22.82 -9.35 16.14
C ASP A 250 -21.52 -10.20 16.24
N THR A 251 -21.25 -11.04 15.25
CA THR A 251 -20.08 -11.91 15.22
C THR A 251 -18.90 -11.19 14.60
N LEU A 252 -17.73 -11.28 15.25
CA LEU A 252 -16.45 -10.80 14.72
C LEU A 252 -15.42 -11.92 14.79
N ILE A 253 -14.76 -12.17 13.65
CA ILE A 253 -13.72 -13.18 13.52
C ILE A 253 -12.42 -12.49 13.13
N LYS A 254 -11.34 -12.74 13.85
CA LYS A 254 -9.97 -12.40 13.49
C LYS A 254 -9.45 -13.43 12.51
N THR A 255 -9.07 -13.01 11.32
CA THR A 255 -8.53 -13.92 10.29
C THR A 255 -7.08 -14.31 10.59
N PRO A 256 -6.52 -15.33 9.91
CA PRO A 256 -5.08 -15.61 9.99
C PRO A 256 -4.21 -14.38 9.66
N THR A 257 -4.64 -13.54 8.72
CA THR A 257 -3.97 -12.26 8.39
C THR A 257 -3.94 -11.30 9.58
N TYR A 258 -5.02 -11.21 10.39
CA TYR A 258 -5.02 -10.38 11.59
C TYR A 258 -3.86 -10.72 12.52
N HIS A 259 -3.59 -11.99 12.73
CA HIS A 259 -2.53 -12.43 13.64
C HIS A 259 -1.14 -12.06 13.11
N VAL A 260 -0.94 -12.00 11.81
CA VAL A 260 0.31 -11.47 11.22
C VAL A 260 0.49 -9.99 11.55
N PHE A 261 -0.56 -9.18 11.41
CA PHE A 261 -0.52 -7.77 11.83
C PHE A 261 -0.23 -7.64 13.33
N GLU A 262 -0.87 -8.45 14.15
CA GLU A 262 -0.67 -8.45 15.61
C GLU A 262 0.78 -8.82 15.99
N MET A 263 1.37 -9.84 15.37
CA MET A 263 2.76 -10.23 15.58
C MET A 263 3.75 -9.14 15.13
N ASN A 264 3.47 -8.48 14.01
CA ASN A 264 4.34 -7.44 13.47
C ASN A 264 4.17 -6.05 14.12
N ARG A 265 3.19 -5.89 15.04
CA ARG A 265 2.94 -4.61 15.71
C ARG A 265 4.18 -4.04 16.43
N ALA A 266 5.07 -4.90 16.91
CA ALA A 266 6.28 -4.47 17.61
C ALA A 266 7.35 -3.85 16.68
N HIS A 267 7.26 -4.06 15.36
CA HIS A 267 8.12 -3.38 14.39
C HIS A 267 7.66 -1.94 14.09
N HIS A 268 6.45 -1.57 14.49
CA HIS A 268 5.91 -0.24 14.24
C HIS A 268 6.68 0.84 15.02
N ASP A 269 7.09 1.91 14.34
CA ASP A 269 7.94 2.97 14.87
C ASP A 269 9.30 2.47 15.41
N ALA A 270 9.83 1.38 14.88
CA ALA A 270 11.15 0.84 15.16
C ALA A 270 12.13 1.12 14.02
N ASP A 271 13.42 1.16 14.32
CA ASP A 271 14.45 1.27 13.29
C ASP A 271 14.66 -0.09 12.60
N SER A 272 14.52 -0.14 11.28
CA SER A 272 14.77 -1.35 10.49
C SER A 272 16.24 -1.73 10.54
N LEU A 273 16.52 -3.03 10.67
CA LEU A 273 17.87 -3.60 10.65
C LEU A 273 18.07 -4.42 9.38
N ALA A 274 19.26 -4.29 8.78
CA ALA A 274 19.66 -5.15 7.68
C ALA A 274 19.81 -6.61 8.18
N VAL A 275 19.17 -7.53 7.47
CA VAL A 275 19.26 -8.98 7.75
C VAL A 275 20.17 -9.64 6.71
N ALA A 276 21.15 -10.40 7.17
CA ALA A 276 22.01 -11.22 6.33
C ALA A 276 21.99 -12.68 6.82
N TRP A 277 21.81 -13.60 5.91
CA TRP A 277 21.88 -15.03 6.19
C TRP A 277 23.35 -15.50 6.11
N ILE A 278 23.84 -16.13 7.17
CA ILE A 278 25.22 -16.60 7.28
C ILE A 278 25.21 -18.10 7.47
N GLY A 279 26.10 -18.83 6.77
CA GLY A 279 26.20 -20.27 6.84
C GLY A 279 25.63 -20.96 5.60
N GLU A 280 24.82 -22.02 5.81
CA GLU A 280 24.18 -22.70 4.69
C GLU A 280 23.23 -21.77 3.93
N PRO A 281 23.19 -21.84 2.59
CA PRO A 281 22.25 -21.05 1.80
C PRO A 281 20.80 -21.29 2.23
N VAL A 282 19.98 -20.23 2.22
CA VAL A 282 18.53 -20.38 2.42
C VAL A 282 17.99 -21.34 1.37
N PRO A 283 17.29 -22.40 1.76
CA PRO A 283 16.66 -23.30 0.81
C PRO A 283 15.72 -22.57 -0.12
N THR A 284 15.74 -22.94 -1.39
CA THR A 284 14.86 -22.35 -2.41
C THR A 284 14.07 -23.43 -3.12
N ARG A 285 12.84 -23.09 -3.55
CA ARG A 285 12.04 -23.87 -4.47
C ARG A 285 11.93 -23.17 -5.81
N GLN A 286 12.20 -23.90 -6.89
CA GLN A 286 12.02 -23.34 -8.23
C GLN A 286 10.52 -23.31 -8.58
N VAL A 287 9.97 -22.11 -8.81
CA VAL A 287 8.58 -21.86 -9.23
C VAL A 287 8.64 -21.05 -10.53
N GLY A 288 8.40 -21.70 -11.65
CA GLY A 288 8.59 -21.09 -12.96
C GLY A 288 10.04 -20.56 -13.12
N ARG A 289 10.18 -19.25 -13.24
CA ARG A 289 11.50 -18.57 -13.32
C ARG A 289 12.02 -18.05 -11.98
N THR A 290 11.25 -18.15 -10.94
CA THR A 290 11.58 -17.63 -9.60
C THR A 290 12.23 -18.72 -8.76
N ALA A 291 13.39 -18.44 -8.18
CA ALA A 291 13.95 -19.23 -7.08
C ALA A 291 13.36 -18.65 -5.78
N LEU A 292 12.23 -19.19 -5.35
CA LEU A 292 11.52 -18.75 -4.15
C LEU A 292 12.31 -19.18 -2.91
N PRO A 293 12.78 -18.24 -2.07
CA PRO A 293 13.33 -18.60 -0.77
C PRO A 293 12.27 -19.25 0.11
N LEU A 294 12.58 -20.38 0.75
CA LEU A 294 11.65 -21.08 1.64
C LEU A 294 11.65 -20.50 3.07
N VAL A 295 12.56 -19.60 3.38
CA VAL A 295 12.57 -18.82 4.63
C VAL A 295 12.75 -17.36 4.28
N SER A 296 11.88 -16.53 4.83
CA SER A 296 11.95 -15.08 4.79
C SER A 296 12.13 -14.52 6.19
N GLY A 297 12.62 -13.30 6.31
CA GLY A 297 12.70 -12.65 7.62
C GLY A 297 13.09 -11.18 7.52
N SER A 298 12.77 -10.49 8.61
CA SER A 298 13.14 -9.09 8.82
C SER A 298 13.49 -8.84 10.29
N ALA A 299 14.15 -7.73 10.55
CA ALA A 299 14.52 -7.37 11.91
C ALA A 299 14.39 -5.85 12.13
N SER A 300 14.11 -5.48 13.35
CA SER A 300 14.11 -4.08 13.78
C SER A 300 14.63 -3.93 15.20
N VAL A 301 14.93 -2.69 15.60
CA VAL A 301 15.30 -2.36 16.97
C VAL A 301 14.48 -1.17 17.46
N LYS A 302 13.97 -1.27 18.69
CA LYS A 302 13.27 -0.20 19.38
C LYS A 302 13.63 -0.23 20.86
N ASP A 303 14.00 0.89 21.42
CA ASP A 303 14.36 1.04 22.86
C ASP A 303 15.42 0.01 23.33
N GLY A 304 16.38 -0.31 22.46
CA GLY A 304 17.44 -1.27 22.72
C GLY A 304 17.02 -2.76 22.65
N VAL A 305 15.78 -3.05 22.27
CA VAL A 305 15.26 -4.41 22.06
C VAL A 305 15.22 -4.71 20.58
N ALA A 306 15.93 -5.77 20.17
CA ALA A 306 15.84 -6.28 18.79
C ALA A 306 14.68 -7.27 18.66
N LEU A 307 13.90 -7.09 17.61
CA LEU A 307 12.83 -8.00 17.19
C LEU A 307 13.22 -8.61 15.86
N VAL A 308 13.02 -9.92 15.73
CA VAL A 308 13.23 -10.66 14.48
C VAL A 308 11.93 -11.39 14.15
N SER A 309 11.41 -11.18 12.94
CA SER A 309 10.31 -11.96 12.36
C SER A 309 10.86 -12.94 11.33
N LEU A 310 10.35 -14.16 11.35
CA LEU A 310 10.75 -15.25 10.44
C LEU A 310 9.50 -15.94 9.90
N SER A 311 9.51 -16.21 8.59
CA SER A 311 8.45 -16.93 7.88
C SER A 311 9.03 -18.18 7.26
N ASN A 312 8.46 -19.34 7.57
CA ASN A 312 8.76 -20.60 6.90
C ASN A 312 7.68 -20.89 5.84
N LEU A 313 8.07 -20.91 4.58
CA LEU A 313 7.18 -21.15 3.44
C LEU A 313 7.20 -22.61 2.97
N ASP A 314 8.04 -23.44 3.59
CA ASP A 314 8.16 -24.86 3.26
C ASP A 314 6.97 -25.63 3.85
N LEU A 315 6.24 -26.37 3.03
CA LEU A 315 5.11 -27.18 3.48
C LEU A 315 5.55 -28.46 4.20
N ASP A 316 6.74 -28.99 3.89
CA ASP A 316 7.17 -30.30 4.30
C ASP A 316 8.19 -30.27 5.45
N GLU A 317 9.02 -29.21 5.52
CA GLU A 317 10.19 -29.21 6.37
C GLU A 317 10.17 -28.07 7.41
N ALA A 318 10.37 -28.42 8.66
CA ALA A 318 10.72 -27.45 9.69
C ALA A 318 12.15 -26.95 9.48
N ARG A 319 12.35 -25.62 9.57
CA ARG A 319 13.67 -25.00 9.40
C ARG A 319 14.23 -24.52 10.73
N THR A 320 15.49 -24.86 10.99
CA THR A 320 16.21 -24.39 12.17
C THR A 320 17.05 -23.17 11.80
N VAL A 321 16.80 -22.04 12.45
CA VAL A 321 17.58 -20.81 12.37
C VAL A 321 18.34 -20.63 13.67
N ARG A 322 19.65 -20.30 13.59
CA ARG A 322 20.52 -20.13 14.77
C ARG A 322 21.22 -18.78 14.70
#